data_8adf86f3ce9caac6b55190bc34e264c2
#
_entry.id   8adf86f3ce9caac6b55190bc34e264c2
#
_cell.length_a   1.000
_cell.length_b   1.000
_cell.length_c   1.000
_cell.angle_alpha   90.00
_cell.angle_beta   90.00
_cell.angle_gamma   90.00
#
_symmetry.space_group_name_H-M   'P 1'
#
loop_
_entity.id
_entity.type
_entity.pdbx_description
1 polymer ?
#
loop_
_entity_poly.entity_id
_entity_poly.type
_entity_poly.pdbx_seq_one_letter_code
_entity_poly.pdbx_strand_id
1 'polypeptide(L)'
;EGDWQPAQRPSWNYRSEEGGGIILDMLCHWRYLIDNLFGAVKSVNCLGATHIGRRIDEAGREYTCTADDAAYATFELANGVICHFNSSWCTRVRRDDLLTVQVDGTEGSAVAGLRDVWIQPYGATPRPIWNPDIPQAIDFYGGWQKLPEQQAYDNAFKAQWECFLRHVVAGEPFPWTLLEGAKGVQLAEKGIESWQRRKWIDLPELKPIAAGAQQAVESAPSMRPGRKPTRRKS
;
A
#
# COMPACT_ATOMS: atom_id res chain seq x y z
N GLU A 1 -12.31 20.68 -14.40
CA GLU A 1 -13.62 20.16 -14.04
C GLU A 1 -13.82 18.86 -14.80
N GLY A 2 -14.08 17.76 -14.14
CA GLY A 2 -14.51 16.51 -14.75
C GLY A 2 -13.46 15.54 -15.26
N ASP A 3 -12.24 15.94 -15.51
CA ASP A 3 -11.19 15.08 -16.06
C ASP A 3 -10.79 13.91 -15.15
N TRP A 4 -11.09 14.05 -13.90
CA TRP A 4 -10.81 13.04 -12.88
C TRP A 4 -11.90 11.98 -12.75
N GLN A 5 -13.11 12.31 -13.16
CA GLN A 5 -14.30 11.50 -12.93
C GLN A 5 -14.25 10.12 -13.58
N PRO A 6 -13.80 9.96 -14.84
CA PRO A 6 -13.73 8.64 -15.45
C PRO A 6 -12.83 7.66 -14.73
N ALA A 7 -11.81 8.18 -14.04
CA ALA A 7 -10.86 7.38 -13.23
C ALA A 7 -11.15 7.43 -11.73
N GLN A 8 -12.22 8.15 -11.33
CA GLN A 8 -12.59 8.27 -9.93
C GLN A 8 -13.11 6.94 -9.39
N ARG A 9 -12.68 6.60 -8.18
CA ARG A 9 -13.25 5.49 -7.41
C ARG A 9 -14.67 5.83 -6.93
N PRO A 10 -15.46 4.85 -6.47
CA PRO A 10 -16.73 5.11 -5.80
C PRO A 10 -16.59 6.14 -4.67
N SER A 11 -17.61 6.98 -4.49
CA SER A 11 -17.53 8.15 -3.61
C SER A 11 -17.20 7.83 -2.15
N TRP A 12 -17.57 6.64 -1.64
CA TRP A 12 -17.23 6.21 -0.29
C TRP A 12 -15.71 6.14 -0.03
N ASN A 13 -14.91 5.88 -1.07
CA ASN A 13 -13.44 5.85 -0.94
C ASN A 13 -12.85 7.21 -0.49
N TYR A 14 -13.59 8.29 -0.69
CA TYR A 14 -13.17 9.66 -0.36
C TYR A 14 -13.88 10.22 0.89
N ARG A 15 -14.54 9.33 1.66
CA ARG A 15 -15.25 9.68 2.90
C ARG A 15 -14.65 8.90 4.07
N SER A 16 -14.02 9.60 5.00
CA SER A 16 -13.37 8.99 6.16
C SER A 16 -14.38 8.31 7.09
N GLU A 17 -15.57 8.85 7.20
CA GLU A 17 -16.69 8.31 7.99
C GLU A 17 -17.26 7.00 7.43
N GLU A 18 -16.98 6.69 6.16
CA GLU A 18 -17.34 5.44 5.49
C GLU A 18 -16.16 4.44 5.41
N GLY A 19 -15.02 4.78 6.04
CA GLY A 19 -13.82 3.95 6.01
C GLY A 19 -12.94 4.19 4.77
N GLY A 20 -13.16 5.31 4.05
CA GLY A 20 -12.36 5.70 2.90
C GLY A 20 -10.98 6.22 3.28
N GLY A 21 -10.14 6.42 2.27
CA GLY A 21 -8.78 6.93 2.36
C GLY A 21 -7.75 6.00 1.74
N ILE A 22 -6.81 6.58 0.99
CA ILE A 22 -5.78 5.81 0.29
C ILE A 22 -4.78 5.17 1.26
N ILE A 23 -4.57 5.76 2.43
CA ILE A 23 -3.71 5.16 3.46
C ILE A 23 -4.31 3.83 3.91
N LEU A 24 -5.61 3.79 4.21
CA LEU A 24 -6.29 2.55 4.60
C LEU A 24 -6.32 1.53 3.46
N ASP A 25 -6.66 1.96 2.26
CA ASP A 25 -6.80 1.08 1.10
C ASP A 25 -5.45 0.50 0.64
N MET A 26 -4.39 1.30 0.60
CA MET A 26 -3.17 0.92 -0.08
C MET A 26 -2.05 0.43 0.83
N LEU A 27 -1.88 0.97 2.06
CA LEU A 27 -0.76 0.53 2.91
C LEU A 27 -0.89 -0.94 3.31
N CYS A 28 -2.10 -1.46 3.48
CA CYS A 28 -2.31 -2.87 3.76
C CYS A 28 -1.79 -3.78 2.63
N HIS A 29 -1.99 -3.40 1.36
CA HIS A 29 -1.47 -4.14 0.22
C HIS A 29 0.05 -4.09 0.14
N TRP A 30 0.64 -2.91 0.34
CA TRP A 30 2.09 -2.74 0.27
C TRP A 30 2.83 -3.44 1.39
N ARG A 31 2.18 -3.65 2.53
CA ARG A 31 2.76 -4.45 3.62
C ARG A 31 3.14 -5.84 3.15
N TYR A 32 2.26 -6.52 2.40
CA TYR A 32 2.55 -7.86 1.87
C TYR A 32 3.75 -7.85 0.94
N LEU A 33 3.83 -6.88 0.03
CA LEU A 33 4.95 -6.77 -0.89
C LEU A 33 6.26 -6.51 -0.13
N ILE A 34 6.28 -5.56 0.79
CA ILE A 34 7.48 -5.15 1.52
C ILE A 34 7.97 -6.29 2.43
N ASP A 35 7.08 -6.86 3.25
CA ASP A 35 7.45 -7.92 4.19
C ASP A 35 7.99 -9.17 3.48
N ASN A 36 7.46 -9.51 2.31
CA ASN A 36 7.86 -10.71 1.57
C ASN A 36 9.08 -10.53 0.67
N LEU A 37 9.38 -9.32 0.21
CA LEU A 37 10.50 -9.07 -0.70
C LEU A 37 11.71 -8.45 0.00
N PHE A 38 11.50 -7.59 1.00
CA PHE A 38 12.56 -6.74 1.55
C PHE A 38 12.77 -6.90 3.05
N GLY A 39 11.80 -7.41 3.78
CA GLY A 39 11.86 -7.62 5.23
C GLY A 39 10.76 -6.90 5.99
N ALA A 40 10.56 -7.30 7.24
CA ALA A 40 9.46 -6.82 8.07
C ALA A 40 9.54 -5.31 8.34
N VAL A 41 8.43 -4.61 8.16
CA VAL A 41 8.32 -3.19 8.51
C VAL A 41 8.37 -3.02 10.02
N LYS A 42 9.31 -2.22 10.52
CA LYS A 42 9.54 -1.91 11.94
C LYS A 42 8.89 -0.61 12.37
N SER A 43 8.99 0.43 11.53
CA SER A 43 8.42 1.74 11.85
C SER A 43 7.98 2.47 10.57
N VAL A 44 7.07 3.43 10.72
CA VAL A 44 6.50 4.23 9.65
C VAL A 44 6.50 5.71 9.98
N ASN A 45 6.85 6.54 8.99
CA ASN A 45 6.53 7.94 8.93
C ASN A 45 5.64 8.17 7.70
N CYS A 46 4.44 8.70 7.90
CA CYS A 46 3.45 8.86 6.84
C CYS A 46 2.84 10.26 6.85
N LEU A 47 2.55 10.75 5.65
CA LEU A 47 1.75 11.95 5.40
C LEU A 47 0.62 11.59 4.45
N GLY A 48 -0.61 11.90 4.86
CA GLY A 48 -1.76 11.90 3.97
C GLY A 48 -2.03 13.28 3.39
N ALA A 49 -2.71 13.35 2.27
CA ALA A 49 -3.20 14.58 1.68
C ALA A 49 -4.54 14.34 0.96
N THR A 50 -5.38 15.38 0.93
CA THR A 50 -6.58 15.44 0.10
C THR A 50 -6.36 16.53 -0.95
N HIS A 51 -5.85 16.15 -2.12
CA HIS A 51 -5.51 17.09 -3.18
C HIS A 51 -6.74 17.58 -3.94
N ILE A 52 -7.77 16.73 -4.05
CA ILE A 52 -9.03 17.07 -4.70
C ILE A 52 -10.14 17.07 -3.64
N GLY A 53 -10.32 18.23 -3.01
CA GLY A 53 -11.25 18.40 -1.90
C GLY A 53 -12.73 18.39 -2.26
N ARG A 54 -13.09 18.58 -3.56
CA ARG A 54 -14.48 18.52 -4.05
C ARG A 54 -14.59 17.52 -5.18
N ARG A 55 -15.58 16.68 -5.11
CA ARG A 55 -15.86 15.64 -6.09
C ARG A 55 -17.35 15.51 -6.34
N ILE A 56 -17.72 14.68 -7.32
CA ILE A 56 -19.10 14.40 -7.69
C ILE A 56 -19.40 12.95 -7.37
N ASP A 57 -20.52 12.68 -6.69
CA ASP A 57 -20.95 11.32 -6.36
C ASP A 57 -21.62 10.61 -7.57
N GLU A 58 -22.03 9.37 -7.38
CA GLU A 58 -22.65 8.53 -8.41
C GLU A 58 -24.01 9.07 -8.87
N ALA A 59 -24.62 9.96 -8.10
CA ALA A 59 -25.86 10.63 -8.43
C ALA A 59 -25.66 12.01 -9.09
N GLY A 60 -24.40 12.38 -9.38
CA GLY A 60 -24.06 13.67 -9.99
C GLY A 60 -24.07 14.85 -8.99
N ARG A 61 -24.05 14.60 -7.68
CA ARG A 61 -24.07 15.62 -6.64
C ARG A 61 -22.67 15.94 -6.15
N GLU A 62 -22.37 17.22 -6.03
CA GLU A 62 -21.11 17.68 -5.46
C GLU A 62 -21.02 17.35 -3.97
N TYR A 63 -19.85 16.89 -3.51
CA TYR A 63 -19.57 16.66 -2.08
C TYR A 63 -18.12 17.04 -1.74
N THR A 64 -17.87 17.28 -0.45
CA THR A 64 -16.53 17.53 0.07
C THR A 64 -15.89 16.21 0.52
N CYS A 65 -14.67 15.94 0.03
CA CYS A 65 -13.89 14.79 0.47
C CYS A 65 -13.40 14.99 1.91
N THR A 66 -13.54 13.96 2.73
CA THR A 66 -13.10 13.94 4.13
C THR A 66 -11.94 12.97 4.35
N ALA A 67 -11.65 12.11 3.36
CA ALA A 67 -10.55 11.16 3.38
C ALA A 67 -9.38 11.62 2.50
N ASP A 68 -8.22 11.03 2.74
CA ASP A 68 -7.00 11.23 1.96
C ASP A 68 -7.10 10.55 0.58
N ASP A 69 -6.57 11.23 -0.46
CA ASP A 69 -6.45 10.73 -1.83
C ASP A 69 -4.99 10.58 -2.30
N ALA A 70 -4.06 10.91 -1.41
CA ALA A 70 -2.62 10.68 -1.60
C ALA A 70 -1.94 10.32 -0.28
N ALA A 71 -0.98 9.39 -0.34
CA ALA A 71 -0.14 8.94 0.76
C ALA A 71 1.33 8.99 0.39
N TYR A 72 2.14 9.53 1.29
CA TYR A 72 3.59 9.63 1.19
C TYR A 72 4.19 9.07 2.47
N ALA A 73 4.99 8.01 2.36
CA ALA A 73 5.51 7.35 3.54
C ALA A 73 6.99 6.96 3.41
N THR A 74 7.64 6.82 4.54
CA THR A 74 8.93 6.18 4.69
C THR A 74 8.81 5.07 5.72
N PHE A 75 9.32 3.89 5.39
CA PHE A 75 9.37 2.74 6.30
C PHE A 75 10.83 2.42 6.64
N GLU A 76 11.08 2.13 7.91
CA GLU A 76 12.30 1.45 8.35
C GLU A 76 11.99 -0.03 8.51
N LEU A 77 12.77 -0.90 7.88
CA LEU A 77 12.62 -2.34 8.00
C LEU A 77 13.51 -2.90 9.12
N ALA A 78 13.17 -4.07 9.64
CA ALA A 78 13.89 -4.68 10.74
C ALA A 78 15.38 -5.01 10.42
N ASN A 79 15.71 -5.17 9.15
CA ASN A 79 17.06 -5.40 8.65
C ASN A 79 17.82 -4.11 8.26
N GLY A 80 17.25 -2.93 8.56
CA GLY A 80 17.89 -1.63 8.29
C GLY A 80 17.62 -1.06 6.89
N VAL A 81 16.88 -1.74 6.03
CA VAL A 81 16.46 -1.19 4.72
C VAL A 81 15.49 -0.03 4.95
N ILE A 82 15.68 1.04 4.18
CA ILE A 82 14.77 2.18 4.13
C ILE A 82 13.96 2.12 2.85
N CYS A 83 12.64 2.20 2.98
CA CYS A 83 11.73 2.17 1.85
C CYS A 83 10.95 3.48 1.77
N HIS A 84 11.00 4.15 0.62
CA HIS A 84 10.13 5.29 0.32
C HIS A 84 8.93 4.83 -0.48
N PHE A 85 7.79 5.35 -0.13
CA PHE A 85 6.52 4.99 -0.74
C PHE A 85 5.71 6.24 -1.08
N ASN A 86 5.14 6.25 -2.27
CA ASN A 86 4.05 7.16 -2.60
C ASN A 86 2.93 6.43 -3.33
N SER A 87 1.69 6.78 -3.02
CA SER A 87 0.51 6.32 -3.72
C SER A 87 -0.48 7.46 -3.83
N SER A 88 -1.09 7.63 -4.99
CA SER A 88 -2.04 8.72 -5.21
C SER A 88 -3.10 8.32 -6.23
N TRP A 89 -4.35 8.64 -5.91
CA TRP A 89 -5.48 8.53 -6.84
C TRP A 89 -5.62 9.77 -7.73
N CYS A 90 -4.74 10.77 -7.56
CA CYS A 90 -4.80 12.06 -8.23
C CYS A 90 -3.66 12.30 -9.23
N THR A 91 -2.74 11.34 -9.38
CA THR A 91 -1.53 11.51 -10.20
C THR A 91 -1.81 11.19 -11.66
N ARG A 92 -1.33 12.04 -12.57
CA ARG A 92 -1.18 11.70 -13.97
C ARG A 92 0.11 10.92 -14.15
N VAL A 93 -0.01 9.69 -14.66
CA VAL A 93 1.12 8.78 -14.79
C VAL A 93 1.75 8.92 -16.17
N ARG A 94 3.07 9.16 -16.23
CA ARG A 94 3.88 9.05 -17.45
C ARG A 94 4.98 8.03 -17.23
N ARG A 95 4.60 6.77 -17.21
CA ARG A 95 5.47 5.60 -17.09
C ARG A 95 4.74 4.39 -17.70
N ASP A 96 5.46 3.33 -17.96
CA ASP A 96 4.91 2.15 -18.68
C ASP A 96 3.94 1.34 -17.82
N ASP A 97 3.97 1.52 -16.50
CA ASP A 97 3.13 0.75 -15.57
C ASP A 97 2.57 1.65 -14.44
N LEU A 98 1.48 1.20 -13.82
CA LEU A 98 0.89 1.85 -12.65
C LEU A 98 1.75 1.70 -11.40
N LEU A 99 2.51 0.62 -11.29
CA LEU A 99 3.46 0.34 -10.22
C LEU A 99 4.88 0.44 -10.74
N THR A 100 5.74 1.08 -9.96
CA THR A 100 7.20 0.99 -10.16
C THR A 100 7.84 0.78 -8.79
N VAL A 101 8.63 -0.27 -8.68
CA VAL A 101 9.48 -0.55 -7.52
C VAL A 101 10.92 -0.44 -7.98
N GLN A 102 11.68 0.47 -7.38
CA GLN A 102 13.12 0.56 -7.58
C GLN A 102 13.83 0.09 -6.31
N VAL A 103 14.85 -0.72 -6.48
CA VAL A 103 15.69 -1.23 -5.40
C VAL A 103 17.14 -0.93 -5.74
N ASP A 104 17.83 -0.28 -4.82
CA ASP A 104 19.25 0.01 -4.93
C ASP A 104 20.00 -0.72 -3.81
N GLY A 105 20.94 -1.57 -4.20
CA GLY A 105 21.74 -2.39 -3.31
C GLY A 105 23.25 -2.30 -3.60
N THR A 106 24.04 -2.91 -2.76
CA THR A 106 25.52 -2.89 -2.87
C THR A 106 26.03 -3.63 -4.10
N GLU A 107 25.31 -4.64 -4.57
CA GLU A 107 25.72 -5.50 -5.69
C GLU A 107 25.06 -5.07 -7.03
N GLY A 108 24.13 -4.12 -6.98
CA GLY A 108 23.42 -3.62 -8.14
C GLY A 108 22.03 -3.10 -7.79
N SER A 109 21.29 -2.75 -8.84
CA SER A 109 19.94 -2.19 -8.72
C SER A 109 18.94 -2.97 -9.56
N ALA A 110 17.66 -2.87 -9.19
CA ALA A 110 16.55 -3.41 -9.95
C ALA A 110 15.41 -2.38 -10.06
N VAL A 111 14.71 -2.40 -11.18
CA VAL A 111 13.45 -1.67 -11.39
C VAL A 111 12.41 -2.67 -11.86
N ALA A 112 11.29 -2.74 -11.15
CA ALA A 112 10.20 -3.67 -11.48
C ALA A 112 8.88 -2.91 -11.62
N GLY A 113 8.08 -3.29 -12.61
CA GLY A 113 6.67 -3.00 -12.72
C GLY A 113 5.84 -4.22 -12.33
N LEU A 114 4.60 -4.29 -12.84
CA LEU A 114 3.73 -5.46 -12.65
C LEU A 114 4.18 -6.68 -13.46
N ARG A 115 4.94 -6.48 -14.55
CA ARG A 115 5.31 -7.55 -15.51
C ARG A 115 6.78 -7.53 -15.88
N ASP A 116 7.39 -6.38 -15.95
CA ASP A 116 8.77 -6.20 -16.40
C ASP A 116 9.71 -5.98 -15.22
N VAL A 117 10.91 -6.57 -15.34
CA VAL A 117 12.00 -6.38 -14.39
C VAL A 117 13.27 -6.04 -15.16
N TRP A 118 13.93 -4.98 -14.74
CA TRP A 118 15.24 -4.56 -15.23
C TRP A 118 16.25 -4.61 -14.10
N ILE A 119 17.44 -5.06 -14.40
CA ILE A 119 18.55 -5.13 -13.45
C ILE A 119 19.79 -4.40 -14.01
N GLN A 120 20.56 -3.81 -13.11
CA GLN A 120 21.89 -3.27 -13.41
C GLN A 120 22.87 -3.78 -12.36
N PRO A 121 23.79 -4.69 -12.72
CA PRO A 121 24.85 -5.14 -11.81
C PRO A 121 25.79 -3.98 -11.45
N TYR A 122 26.40 -4.02 -10.29
CA TYR A 122 27.38 -3.02 -9.82
C TYR A 122 28.48 -2.73 -10.85
N GLY A 123 29.00 -3.76 -11.50
CA GLY A 123 30.06 -3.63 -12.52
C GLY A 123 29.64 -2.90 -13.79
N ALA A 124 28.32 -2.80 -14.06
CA ALA A 124 27.75 -2.06 -15.18
C ALA A 124 27.27 -0.66 -14.80
N THR A 125 27.43 -0.26 -13.54
CA THR A 125 26.97 1.06 -13.06
C THR A 125 27.82 2.17 -13.66
N PRO A 126 27.24 3.14 -14.38
CA PRO A 126 27.99 4.26 -14.94
C PRO A 126 28.55 5.14 -13.80
N ARG A 127 29.69 5.74 -14.05
CA ARG A 127 30.36 6.67 -13.13
C ARG A 127 30.25 8.09 -13.65
N PRO A 128 29.17 8.83 -13.37
CA PRO A 128 28.99 10.17 -13.85
C PRO A 128 30.03 11.13 -13.20
N ILE A 129 30.56 12.03 -13.99
CA ILE A 129 31.35 13.15 -13.51
C ILE A 129 30.48 14.40 -13.62
N TRP A 130 30.18 15.01 -12.50
CA TRP A 130 29.43 16.25 -12.48
C TRP A 130 30.34 17.39 -12.98
N ASN A 131 30.03 17.91 -14.16
CA ASN A 131 30.61 19.15 -14.68
C ASN A 131 29.52 19.94 -15.42
N PRO A 132 29.10 21.11 -14.92
CA PRO A 132 28.02 21.88 -15.54
C PRO A 132 28.42 22.51 -16.89
N ASP A 133 29.73 22.59 -17.20
CA ASP A 133 30.23 23.22 -18.41
C ASP A 133 30.29 22.28 -19.60
N ILE A 134 30.11 20.98 -19.39
CA ILE A 134 30.11 19.96 -20.46
C ILE A 134 28.83 19.17 -20.48
N PRO A 135 28.25 18.85 -21.66
CA PRO A 135 27.12 17.96 -21.77
C PRO A 135 27.42 16.58 -21.19
N GLN A 136 26.48 16.02 -20.45
CA GLN A 136 26.58 14.66 -19.93
C GLN A 136 26.59 13.65 -21.09
N ALA A 137 27.68 12.89 -21.24
CA ALA A 137 27.86 11.89 -22.29
C ALA A 137 27.53 10.46 -21.84
N ILE A 138 27.12 10.26 -20.59
CA ILE A 138 26.82 8.94 -20.04
C ILE A 138 25.43 8.49 -20.44
N ASP A 139 25.35 7.29 -21.02
CA ASP A 139 24.10 6.59 -21.20
C ASP A 139 23.71 5.89 -19.88
N PHE A 140 22.74 6.45 -19.18
CA PHE A 140 22.23 5.90 -17.93
C PHE A 140 21.38 4.64 -18.12
N TYR A 141 20.98 4.32 -19.32
CA TYR A 141 20.18 3.12 -19.64
C TYR A 141 21.04 1.95 -20.15
N GLY A 142 22.23 2.23 -20.70
CA GLY A 142 23.05 1.24 -21.40
C GLY A 142 23.52 0.05 -20.55
N GLY A 143 23.57 0.21 -19.23
CA GLY A 143 23.94 -0.84 -18.28
C GLY A 143 22.77 -1.69 -17.76
N TRP A 144 21.53 -1.34 -18.11
CA TRP A 144 20.34 -2.06 -17.66
C TRP A 144 19.98 -3.20 -18.60
N GLN A 145 19.60 -4.32 -18.02
CA GLN A 145 19.22 -5.54 -18.72
C GLN A 145 17.80 -5.95 -18.35
N LYS A 146 16.94 -6.12 -19.34
CA LYS A 146 15.60 -6.67 -19.11
C LYS A 146 15.70 -8.15 -18.83
N LEU A 147 15.09 -8.63 -17.75
CA LEU A 147 14.98 -10.04 -17.47
C LEU A 147 13.91 -10.67 -18.39
N PRO A 148 14.17 -11.87 -18.95
CA PRO A 148 13.15 -12.58 -19.71
C PRO A 148 12.02 -13.03 -18.78
N GLU A 149 10.81 -13.08 -19.32
CA GLU A 149 9.67 -13.64 -18.60
C GLU A 149 9.93 -15.12 -18.28
N GLN A 150 9.77 -15.48 -17.00
CA GLN A 150 10.02 -16.84 -16.52
C GLN A 150 8.77 -17.71 -16.52
N GLN A 151 7.58 -17.11 -16.40
CA GLN A 151 6.31 -17.80 -16.27
C GLN A 151 5.20 -17.00 -16.95
N ALA A 152 4.17 -17.72 -17.41
CA ALA A 152 2.96 -17.09 -17.89
C ALA A 152 2.29 -16.31 -16.76
N TYR A 153 1.91 -15.08 -17.04
CA TYR A 153 1.16 -14.23 -16.13
C TYR A 153 -0.29 -14.74 -16.01
N ASP A 154 -0.78 -14.88 -14.78
CA ASP A 154 -2.18 -15.21 -14.51
C ASP A 154 -2.83 -14.10 -13.66
N ASN A 155 -4.17 -14.12 -13.60
CA ASN A 155 -4.92 -13.20 -12.76
C ASN A 155 -4.66 -13.47 -11.27
N ALA A 156 -4.19 -12.46 -10.54
CA ALA A 156 -3.81 -12.60 -9.14
C ALA A 156 -4.99 -13.03 -8.23
N PHE A 157 -6.21 -12.56 -8.51
CA PHE A 157 -7.39 -12.97 -7.75
C PHE A 157 -7.73 -14.45 -7.98
N LYS A 158 -7.62 -14.93 -9.23
CA LYS A 158 -7.78 -16.34 -9.55
C LYS A 158 -6.76 -17.19 -8.81
N ALA A 159 -5.48 -16.83 -8.88
CA ALA A 159 -4.40 -17.56 -8.22
C ALA A 159 -4.60 -17.62 -6.69
N GLN A 160 -5.02 -16.51 -6.07
CA GLN A 160 -5.32 -16.47 -4.63
C GLN A 160 -6.49 -17.39 -4.27
N TRP A 161 -7.58 -17.37 -5.05
CA TRP A 161 -8.71 -18.26 -4.83
C TRP A 161 -8.34 -19.74 -5.01
N GLU A 162 -7.54 -20.07 -5.99
CA GLU A 162 -7.04 -21.44 -6.18
C GLU A 162 -6.22 -21.91 -4.97
N CYS A 163 -5.31 -21.09 -4.46
CA CYS A 163 -4.54 -21.39 -3.25
C CYS A 163 -5.47 -21.62 -2.04
N PHE A 164 -6.46 -20.75 -1.84
CA PHE A 164 -7.40 -20.88 -0.74
C PHE A 164 -8.26 -22.15 -0.86
N LEU A 165 -8.77 -22.46 -2.04
CA LEU A 165 -9.56 -23.65 -2.27
C LEU A 165 -8.77 -24.94 -2.06
N ARG A 166 -7.50 -24.99 -2.50
CA ARG A 166 -6.59 -26.12 -2.21
C ARG A 166 -6.38 -26.30 -0.72
N HIS A 167 -6.22 -25.19 0.00
CA HIS A 167 -6.13 -25.23 1.46
C HIS A 167 -7.38 -25.86 2.10
N VAL A 168 -8.56 -25.41 1.71
CA VAL A 168 -9.84 -25.87 2.29
C VAL A 168 -10.14 -27.33 1.93
N VAL A 169 -9.88 -27.73 0.68
CA VAL A 169 -10.26 -29.06 0.15
C VAL A 169 -9.18 -30.11 0.40
N ALA A 170 -7.91 -29.74 0.21
CA ALA A 170 -6.78 -30.68 0.25
C ALA A 170 -5.86 -30.50 1.47
N GLY A 171 -6.11 -29.51 2.33
CA GLY A 171 -5.27 -29.23 3.50
C GLY A 171 -3.90 -28.66 3.15
N GLU A 172 -3.70 -28.13 1.94
CA GLU A 172 -2.45 -27.52 1.54
C GLU A 172 -2.12 -26.29 2.40
N PRO A 173 -0.84 -25.97 2.64
CA PRO A 173 -0.45 -24.76 3.38
C PRO A 173 -1.02 -23.49 2.71
N PHE A 174 -1.60 -22.60 3.51
CA PHE A 174 -2.06 -21.28 3.06
C PHE A 174 -1.29 -20.20 3.83
N PRO A 175 -0.34 -19.49 3.19
CA PRO A 175 0.55 -18.56 3.89
C PRO A 175 -0.14 -17.26 4.30
N TRP A 176 -1.27 -16.91 3.67
CA TRP A 176 -1.98 -15.66 3.88
C TRP A 176 -2.99 -15.77 5.03
N THR A 177 -2.48 -15.93 6.23
CA THR A 177 -3.30 -16.09 7.44
C THR A 177 -3.98 -14.79 7.87
N LEU A 178 -4.94 -14.88 8.80
CA LEU A 178 -5.55 -13.69 9.43
C LEU A 178 -4.51 -12.81 10.14
N LEU A 179 -3.42 -13.39 10.64
CA LEU A 179 -2.33 -12.62 11.23
C LEU A 179 -1.62 -11.76 10.18
N GLU A 180 -1.40 -12.29 8.98
CA GLU A 180 -0.84 -11.52 7.87
C GLU A 180 -1.79 -10.37 7.46
N GLY A 181 -3.10 -10.64 7.41
CA GLY A 181 -4.10 -9.59 7.21
C GLY A 181 -4.06 -8.51 8.29
N ALA A 182 -3.94 -8.90 9.56
CA ALA A 182 -3.84 -7.98 10.69
C ALA A 182 -2.57 -7.10 10.62
N LYS A 183 -1.44 -7.61 10.13
CA LYS A 183 -0.24 -6.80 9.88
C LYS A 183 -0.50 -5.70 8.86
N GLY A 184 -1.24 -6.00 7.78
CA GLY A 184 -1.64 -5.01 6.79
C GLY A 184 -2.47 -3.88 7.41
N VAL A 185 -3.51 -4.23 8.17
CA VAL A 185 -4.35 -3.27 8.89
C VAL A 185 -3.52 -2.45 9.87
N GLN A 186 -2.62 -3.08 10.63
CA GLN A 186 -1.71 -2.39 11.56
C GLN A 186 -0.89 -1.31 10.84
N LEU A 187 -0.31 -1.61 9.68
CA LEU A 187 0.49 -0.61 8.95
C LEU A 187 -0.36 0.58 8.53
N ALA A 188 -1.58 0.34 8.05
CA ALA A 188 -2.50 1.40 7.64
C ALA A 188 -2.90 2.29 8.84
N GLU A 189 -3.29 1.70 9.97
CA GLU A 189 -3.62 2.43 11.20
C GLU A 189 -2.43 3.23 11.74
N LYS A 190 -1.23 2.62 11.75
CA LYS A 190 0.00 3.31 12.19
C LYS A 190 0.43 4.41 11.22
N GLY A 191 0.15 4.25 9.92
CA GLY A 191 0.32 5.31 8.94
C GLY A 191 -0.57 6.52 9.23
N ILE A 192 -1.85 6.30 9.52
CA ILE A 192 -2.77 7.36 9.93
C ILE A 192 -2.32 8.00 11.26
N GLU A 193 -1.94 7.19 12.26
CA GLU A 193 -1.42 7.71 13.52
C GLU A 193 -0.19 8.59 13.30
N SER A 194 0.74 8.17 12.44
CA SER A 194 1.93 8.93 12.08
C SER A 194 1.57 10.28 11.48
N TRP A 195 0.65 10.30 10.53
CA TRP A 195 0.17 11.51 9.89
C TRP A 195 -0.46 12.50 10.89
N GLN A 196 -1.37 12.01 11.72
CA GLN A 196 -2.07 12.82 12.73
C GLN A 196 -1.11 13.39 13.78
N ARG A 197 -0.14 12.57 14.24
CA ARG A 197 0.81 12.95 15.30
C ARG A 197 2.08 13.61 14.78
N ARG A 198 2.27 13.64 13.46
CA ARG A 198 3.47 14.21 12.79
C ARG A 198 4.77 13.64 13.32
N LYS A 199 4.85 12.32 13.48
CA LYS A 199 6.04 11.62 13.97
C LYS A 199 6.15 10.19 13.44
N TRP A 200 7.33 9.61 13.59
CA TRP A 200 7.55 8.18 13.42
C TRP A 200 6.72 7.37 14.42
N ILE A 201 6.16 6.27 13.96
CA ILE A 201 5.42 5.31 14.79
C ILE A 201 6.02 3.93 14.60
N ASP A 202 6.37 3.29 15.71
CA ASP A 202 6.82 1.89 15.71
C ASP A 202 5.65 0.94 15.50
N LEU A 203 5.92 -0.18 14.81
CA LEU A 203 4.98 -1.26 14.62
C LEU A 203 5.34 -2.41 15.59
N PRO A 204 4.61 -2.57 16.69
CA PRO A 204 4.84 -3.69 17.60
C PRO A 204 4.52 -5.01 16.90
N GLU A 205 5.25 -6.06 17.28
CA GLU A 205 4.98 -7.42 16.79
C GLU A 205 3.56 -7.86 17.18
N LEU A 206 2.80 -8.32 16.18
CA LEU A 206 1.50 -8.93 16.40
C LEU A 206 1.69 -10.41 16.72
N LYS A 207 1.02 -10.88 17.77
CA LYS A 207 1.04 -12.28 18.19
C LYS A 207 -0.35 -12.87 18.06
N PRO A 208 -0.47 -14.15 17.64
CA PRO A 208 -1.76 -14.83 17.68
C PRO A 208 -2.33 -14.82 19.10
N ILE A 209 -3.63 -14.61 19.22
CA ILE A 209 -4.31 -14.77 20.51
C ILE A 209 -4.30 -16.26 20.86
N ALA A 210 -3.79 -16.60 22.03
CA ALA A 210 -3.80 -17.98 22.52
C ALA A 210 -5.25 -18.50 22.60
N ALA A 211 -5.48 -19.76 22.20
CA ALA A 211 -6.81 -20.35 22.07
C ALA A 211 -7.68 -20.26 23.34
N GLY A 212 -7.08 -20.11 24.54
CA GLY A 212 -7.83 -19.89 25.79
C GLY A 212 -8.34 -18.46 26.02
N ALA A 213 -7.84 -17.47 25.29
CA ALA A 213 -8.29 -16.07 25.43
C ALA A 213 -9.55 -15.75 24.61
N GLN A 214 -9.93 -16.60 23.66
CA GLN A 214 -11.14 -16.44 22.84
C GLN A 214 -12.44 -16.48 23.67
N GLN A 215 -12.50 -17.26 24.73
CA GLN A 215 -13.67 -17.34 25.61
C GLN A 215 -13.96 -16.04 26.37
N ALA A 216 -12.94 -15.22 26.63
CA ALA A 216 -13.09 -13.95 27.33
C ALA A 216 -13.68 -12.83 26.46
N VAL A 217 -13.47 -12.91 25.14
CA VAL A 217 -13.98 -11.91 24.17
C VAL A 217 -15.46 -12.20 23.84
N GLU A 218 -15.86 -13.47 23.75
CA GLU A 218 -17.25 -13.85 23.52
C GLU A 218 -18.17 -13.54 24.71
N SER A 219 -17.62 -13.42 25.92
CA SER A 219 -18.37 -13.07 27.14
C SER A 219 -18.53 -11.58 27.38
N ALA A 220 -17.92 -10.71 26.56
CA ALA A 220 -18.09 -9.27 26.66
C ALA A 220 -19.51 -8.86 26.21
N PRO A 221 -20.29 -8.10 26.98
CA PRO A 221 -21.63 -7.70 26.59
C PRO A 221 -21.56 -6.85 25.31
N SER A 222 -22.28 -7.26 24.26
CA SER A 222 -22.37 -6.48 23.03
C SER A 222 -22.97 -5.11 23.34
N MET A 223 -22.23 -4.05 23.10
CA MET A 223 -22.78 -2.70 23.12
C MET A 223 -23.80 -2.59 21.97
N ARG A 224 -25.08 -2.74 22.31
CA ARG A 224 -26.14 -2.42 21.35
C ARG A 224 -26.11 -0.93 21.05
N PRO A 225 -26.15 -0.49 19.80
CA PRO A 225 -26.26 0.93 19.49
C PRO A 225 -27.54 1.49 20.11
N GLY A 226 -27.39 2.59 20.85
CA GLY A 226 -28.46 3.23 21.60
C GLY A 226 -29.65 3.60 20.68
N ARG A 227 -30.86 3.24 21.12
CA ARG A 227 -32.11 3.64 20.47
C ARG A 227 -32.16 5.17 20.37
N LYS A 228 -32.32 5.71 19.17
CA LYS A 228 -32.62 7.14 18.95
C LYS A 228 -33.91 7.51 19.70
N PRO A 229 -33.95 8.66 20.40
CA PRO A 229 -35.17 9.11 21.06
C PRO A 229 -36.26 9.44 20.02
N THR A 230 -37.43 8.86 20.20
CA THR A 230 -38.64 9.18 19.41
C THR A 230 -39.05 10.63 19.68
N ARG A 231 -39.04 11.48 18.65
CA ARG A 231 -39.66 12.80 18.71
C ARG A 231 -41.15 12.65 18.95
N ARG A 232 -41.63 13.09 20.12
CA ARG A 232 -43.07 13.36 20.33
C ARG A 232 -43.47 14.56 19.50
N LYS A 233 -44.47 14.38 18.64
CA LYS A 233 -45.20 15.48 17.99
C LYS A 233 -46.12 16.09 19.04
N SER A 234 -46.01 17.37 19.21
CA SER A 234 -47.04 18.27 19.75
C SER A 234 -47.41 19.26 18.68
#